data_50ddefad492e93c9113e1720dc4fd69b
#
_entry.id   50ddefad492e93c9113e1720dc4fd69b
#
_cell.length_a   1.000
_cell.length_b   1.000
_cell.length_c   1.000
_cell.angle_alpha   90.00
_cell.angle_beta   90.00
_cell.angle_gamma   90.00
#
_symmetry.space_group_name_H-M   'P 1'
#
loop_
_entity.id
_entity.type
_entity.pdbx_description
1 polymer ?
#
loop_
_entity_poly.entity_id
_entity_poly.type
_entity_poly.pdbx_seq_one_letter_code
_entity_poly.pdbx_strand_id
1 'polypeptide(L)'
;MGTDKNEHNRKTGSNIERSDERIAETQEVFTPMEMCEEMVQMIDLEKRKDPNAKFLDNSAGSGNFILALKNELIKYHSEEHVLDHMLYAVEMMEDNHQELCQRVGVSTDHPHYVCADALEYDYSFGQPTGLEQFFM
;
A
#
# COMPACT_ATOMS: atom_id res chain seq x y z
N MET A 1 -2.73 28.74 -11.75
CA MET A 1 -1.82 27.86 -11.02
C MET A 1 -2.35 27.29 -9.75
N GLY A 2 -3.41 27.81 -9.19
CA GLY A 2 -3.99 27.32 -7.96
C GLY A 2 -4.78 26.02 -8.07
N THR A 3 -4.95 25.48 -9.26
CA THR A 3 -5.76 24.28 -9.47
C THR A 3 -4.99 23.00 -9.24
N ASP A 4 -3.68 23.08 -9.17
CA ASP A 4 -2.81 21.93 -9.31
C ASP A 4 -2.96 20.89 -8.18
N LYS A 5 -3.08 21.36 -6.94
CA LYS A 5 -3.19 20.45 -5.78
C LYS A 5 -4.45 19.62 -5.83
N ASN A 6 -5.59 20.22 -6.15
CA ASN A 6 -6.84 19.48 -6.23
C ASN A 6 -6.86 18.49 -7.39
N GLU A 7 -6.28 18.87 -8.52
CA GLU A 7 -6.14 17.97 -9.65
C GLU A 7 -5.22 16.82 -9.30
N HIS A 8 -4.11 17.11 -8.61
CA HIS A 8 -3.17 16.09 -8.18
C HIS A 8 -3.85 15.06 -7.28
N ASN A 9 -4.58 15.51 -6.27
CA ASN A 9 -5.29 14.61 -5.36
C ASN A 9 -6.31 13.74 -6.09
N ARG A 10 -7.06 14.30 -7.02
CA ARG A 10 -8.01 13.52 -7.81
C ARG A 10 -7.32 12.45 -8.65
N LYS A 11 -6.16 12.77 -9.22
CA LYS A 11 -5.40 11.82 -10.04
C LYS A 11 -4.82 10.67 -9.22
N THR A 12 -4.40 10.96 -8.00
CA THR A 12 -3.80 9.93 -7.12
C THR A 12 -4.82 9.16 -6.31
N GLY A 13 -6.07 9.64 -6.22
CA GLY A 13 -7.08 9.02 -5.38
C GLY A 13 -6.91 9.31 -3.90
N SER A 14 -5.96 10.15 -3.52
CA SER A 14 -5.70 10.54 -2.14
C SER A 14 -6.63 11.66 -1.69
N ASN A 15 -7.05 11.62 -0.42
CA ASN A 15 -7.80 12.68 0.23
C ASN A 15 -6.90 13.70 0.94
N ILE A 16 -5.60 13.45 1.01
CA ILE A 16 -4.63 14.29 1.70
C ILE A 16 -3.82 15.07 0.67
N GLU A 17 -3.82 16.40 0.81
CA GLU A 17 -2.94 17.23 -0.01
C GLU A 17 -1.50 17.12 0.49
N ARG A 18 -0.58 17.06 -0.44
CA ARG A 18 0.86 17.15 -0.17
C ARG A 18 1.41 18.40 -0.82
N SER A 19 2.26 19.14 -0.10
CA SER A 19 2.90 20.33 -0.69
C SER A 19 3.90 19.92 -1.78
N ASP A 20 4.06 20.76 -2.77
CA ASP A 20 5.03 20.52 -3.83
C ASP A 20 6.45 20.43 -3.28
N GLU A 21 6.76 21.25 -2.26
CA GLU A 21 8.06 21.22 -1.58
C GLU A 21 8.32 19.87 -0.94
N ARG A 22 7.32 19.31 -0.25
CA ARG A 22 7.44 18.00 0.36
C ARG A 22 7.67 16.91 -0.69
N ILE A 23 6.92 16.94 -1.77
CA ILE A 23 7.06 15.96 -2.86
C ILE A 23 8.47 16.03 -3.44
N ALA A 24 8.97 17.23 -3.70
CA ALA A 24 10.33 17.41 -4.25
C ALA A 24 11.41 16.95 -3.27
N GLU A 25 11.23 17.24 -1.98
CA GLU A 25 12.21 16.94 -0.93
C GLU A 25 12.27 15.44 -0.61
N THR A 26 11.11 14.78 -0.51
CA THR A 26 11.03 13.36 -0.16
C THR A 26 10.99 12.44 -1.37
N GLN A 27 10.86 13.01 -2.56
CA GLN A 27 10.69 12.26 -3.80
C GLN A 27 9.47 11.33 -3.78
N GLU A 28 8.42 11.75 -3.07
CA GLU A 28 7.17 11.01 -3.05
C GLU A 28 6.55 10.96 -4.45
N VAL A 29 6.13 9.78 -4.86
CA VAL A 29 5.44 9.57 -6.14
C VAL A 29 4.10 8.92 -5.85
N PHE A 30 3.03 9.58 -6.29
CA PHE A 30 1.68 9.06 -6.12
C PHE A 30 1.18 8.52 -7.46
N THR A 31 1.11 7.20 -7.57
CA THR A 31 0.64 6.54 -8.77
C THR A 31 -0.88 6.63 -8.84
N PRO A 32 -1.44 7.11 -9.98
CA PRO A 32 -2.89 7.20 -10.11
C PRO A 32 -3.59 5.85 -9.92
N MET A 33 -4.79 5.89 -9.35
CA MET A 33 -5.55 4.68 -9.05
C MET A 33 -5.79 3.80 -10.28
N GLU A 34 -6.11 4.40 -11.41
CA GLU A 34 -6.34 3.66 -12.66
C GLU A 34 -5.11 2.87 -13.08
N MET A 35 -3.92 3.46 -12.93
CA MET A 35 -2.68 2.77 -13.24
C MET A 35 -2.42 1.62 -12.27
N CYS A 36 -2.70 1.82 -10.99
CA CYS A 36 -2.58 0.75 -10.00
C CYS A 36 -3.49 -0.42 -10.33
N GLU A 37 -4.72 -0.14 -10.73
CA GLU A 37 -5.66 -1.17 -11.14
C GLU A 37 -5.18 -1.95 -12.36
N GLU A 38 -4.62 -1.28 -13.34
CA GLU A 38 -4.01 -1.93 -14.51
C GLU A 38 -2.83 -2.82 -14.11
N MET A 39 -1.96 -2.33 -13.22
CA MET A 39 -0.81 -3.10 -12.73
C MET A 39 -1.25 -4.38 -12.02
N VAL A 40 -2.30 -4.30 -11.22
CA VAL A 40 -2.85 -5.46 -10.52
C VAL A 40 -3.33 -6.52 -11.51
N GLN A 41 -3.93 -6.11 -12.62
CA GLN A 41 -4.39 -7.04 -13.65
C GLN A 41 -3.25 -7.74 -14.39
N MET A 42 -2.02 -7.21 -14.29
CA MET A 42 -0.83 -7.86 -14.85
C MET A 42 -0.29 -9.00 -14.00
N ILE A 43 -0.72 -9.11 -12.75
CA ILE A 43 -0.34 -10.21 -11.88
C ILE A 43 -1.04 -11.48 -12.37
N ASP A 44 -0.31 -12.60 -12.42
CA ASP A 44 -0.89 -13.87 -12.83
C ASP A 44 -2.17 -14.17 -12.05
N LEU A 45 -3.21 -14.59 -12.77
CA LEU A 45 -4.49 -14.91 -12.15
C LEU A 45 -4.35 -16.00 -11.10
N GLU A 46 -3.47 -16.98 -11.34
CA GLU A 46 -3.21 -18.05 -10.37
C GLU A 46 -2.69 -17.50 -9.05
N LYS A 47 -1.82 -16.48 -9.09
CA LYS A 47 -1.32 -15.84 -7.88
C LYS A 47 -2.41 -15.07 -7.16
N ARG A 48 -3.27 -14.37 -7.91
CA ARG A 48 -4.39 -13.64 -7.31
C ARG A 48 -5.36 -14.58 -6.61
N LYS A 49 -5.51 -15.80 -7.11
CA LYS A 49 -6.40 -16.81 -6.54
C LYS A 49 -5.73 -17.67 -5.44
N ASP A 50 -4.41 -17.64 -5.35
CA ASP A 50 -3.68 -18.45 -4.36
C ASP A 50 -3.80 -17.83 -2.97
N PRO A 51 -4.43 -18.51 -2.01
CA PRO A 51 -4.58 -17.95 -0.66
C PRO A 51 -3.26 -17.82 0.11
N ASN A 52 -2.20 -18.46 -0.37
CA ASN A 52 -0.87 -18.37 0.25
C ASN A 52 0.03 -17.31 -0.40
N ALA A 53 -0.43 -16.65 -1.46
CA ALA A 53 0.34 -15.59 -2.09
C ALA A 53 0.43 -14.36 -1.18
N LYS A 54 1.59 -13.71 -1.20
CA LYS A 54 1.86 -12.50 -0.40
C LYS A 54 2.26 -11.38 -1.33
N PHE A 55 1.77 -10.17 -1.04
CA PHE A 55 2.02 -8.99 -1.84
C PHE A 55 2.54 -7.89 -0.93
N LEU A 56 3.68 -7.31 -1.30
CA LEU A 56 4.34 -6.26 -0.53
C LEU A 56 4.51 -5.00 -1.37
N ASP A 57 4.10 -3.87 -0.81
CA ASP A 57 4.45 -2.56 -1.35
C ASP A 57 5.27 -1.81 -0.29
N ASN A 58 6.55 -1.64 -0.53
CA ASN A 58 7.45 -0.98 0.43
C ASN A 58 7.57 0.54 0.20
N SER A 59 6.73 1.10 -0.64
CA SER A 59 6.59 2.53 -0.87
C SER A 59 5.12 2.87 -1.03
N ALA A 60 4.32 2.47 -0.04
CA ALA A 60 2.87 2.38 -0.20
C ALA A 60 2.17 3.73 -0.39
N GLY A 61 2.79 4.83 0.02
CA GLY A 61 2.18 6.15 -0.08
C GLY A 61 0.86 6.19 0.67
N SER A 62 -0.15 6.80 0.09
CA SER A 62 -1.49 6.86 0.66
C SER A 62 -2.32 5.61 0.38
N GLY A 63 -1.74 4.60 -0.27
CA GLY A 63 -2.32 3.27 -0.39
C GLY A 63 -3.04 2.94 -1.69
N ASN A 64 -2.82 3.69 -2.76
CA ASN A 64 -3.52 3.40 -4.02
C ASN A 64 -3.28 1.97 -4.51
N PHE A 65 -2.02 1.53 -4.53
CA PHE A 65 -1.70 0.18 -5.02
C PHE A 65 -2.22 -0.90 -4.08
N ILE A 66 -2.06 -0.70 -2.76
CA ILE A 66 -2.57 -1.64 -1.77
C ILE A 66 -4.10 -1.74 -1.85
N LEU A 67 -4.79 -0.60 -2.03
CA LEU A 67 -6.24 -0.62 -2.18
C LEU A 67 -6.67 -1.34 -3.46
N ALA A 68 -5.97 -1.12 -4.56
CA ALA A 68 -6.24 -1.83 -5.81
C ALA A 68 -6.03 -3.34 -5.66
N LEU A 69 -4.96 -3.75 -4.96
CA LEU A 69 -4.73 -5.16 -4.64
C LEU A 69 -5.86 -5.74 -3.79
N LYS A 70 -6.24 -5.03 -2.72
CA LYS A 70 -7.34 -5.47 -1.88
C LYS A 70 -8.62 -5.69 -2.69
N ASN A 71 -8.98 -4.70 -3.52
CA ASN A 71 -10.21 -4.76 -4.31
C ASN A 71 -10.22 -5.96 -5.28
N GLU A 72 -9.07 -6.32 -5.79
CA GLU A 72 -8.94 -7.49 -6.66
C GLU A 72 -8.99 -8.79 -5.87
N LEU A 73 -8.23 -8.87 -4.78
CA LEU A 73 -8.07 -10.12 -4.02
C LEU A 73 -9.34 -10.53 -3.28
N ILE A 74 -10.18 -9.58 -2.88
CA ILE A 74 -11.45 -9.91 -2.22
C ILE A 74 -12.47 -10.57 -3.16
N LYS A 75 -12.20 -10.60 -4.44
CA LYS A 75 -13.01 -11.37 -5.39
C LYS A 75 -12.84 -12.87 -5.18
N TYR A 76 -11.70 -13.28 -4.62
CA TYR A 76 -11.32 -14.69 -4.49
C TYR A 76 -11.15 -15.16 -3.05
N HIS A 77 -10.96 -14.22 -2.12
CA HIS A 77 -10.65 -14.50 -0.71
C HIS A 77 -11.50 -13.64 0.20
N SER A 78 -11.66 -14.04 1.46
CA SER A 78 -12.32 -13.19 2.44
C SER A 78 -11.50 -11.93 2.70
N GLU A 79 -12.17 -10.84 3.03
CA GLU A 79 -11.49 -9.59 3.37
C GLU A 79 -10.49 -9.77 4.52
N GLU A 80 -10.89 -10.51 5.56
CA GLU A 80 -10.03 -10.80 6.70
C GLU A 80 -8.75 -11.50 6.26
N HIS A 81 -8.87 -12.52 5.41
CA HIS A 81 -7.71 -13.24 4.92
C HIS A 81 -6.78 -12.35 4.11
N VAL A 82 -7.34 -11.52 3.23
CA VAL A 82 -6.56 -10.58 2.42
C VAL A 82 -5.77 -9.62 3.30
N LEU A 83 -6.43 -9.01 4.27
CA LEU A 83 -5.81 -8.00 5.11
C LEU A 83 -4.77 -8.57 6.08
N ASP A 84 -5.04 -9.77 6.63
CA ASP A 84 -4.22 -10.33 7.70
C ASP A 84 -3.16 -11.31 7.21
N HIS A 85 -3.25 -11.79 5.97
CA HIS A 85 -2.35 -12.85 5.49
C HIS A 85 -1.77 -12.63 4.10
N MET A 86 -2.29 -11.70 3.31
CA MET A 86 -1.84 -11.52 1.93
C MET A 86 -1.18 -10.17 1.67
N LEU A 87 -1.60 -9.10 2.33
CA LEU A 87 -1.09 -7.75 2.07
C LEU A 87 -0.10 -7.29 3.12
N TYR A 88 0.96 -6.63 2.64
CA TYR A 88 2.03 -6.06 3.46
C TYR A 88 2.42 -4.71 2.88
N ALA A 89 2.58 -3.71 3.73
CA ALA A 89 2.92 -2.37 3.27
C ALA A 89 3.90 -1.69 4.22
N VAL A 90 4.82 -0.92 3.65
CA VAL A 90 5.73 -0.06 4.41
C VAL A 90 5.62 1.34 3.82
N GLU A 91 5.40 2.32 4.68
CA GLU A 91 5.32 3.73 4.30
C GLU A 91 6.02 4.59 5.34
N MET A 92 6.93 5.45 4.88
CA MET A 92 7.78 6.26 5.75
C MET A 92 7.02 7.43 6.39
N MET A 93 6.10 8.06 5.65
CA MET A 93 5.43 9.27 6.10
C MET A 93 4.20 8.93 6.93
N GLU A 94 4.13 9.49 8.14
CA GLU A 94 3.08 9.16 9.10
C GLU A 94 1.67 9.47 8.59
N ASP A 95 1.49 10.61 7.93
CA ASP A 95 0.18 10.99 7.40
C ASP A 95 -0.26 10.08 6.25
N ASN A 96 0.67 9.66 5.39
CA ASN A 96 0.39 8.68 4.35
C ASN A 96 0.01 7.33 4.95
N HIS A 97 0.73 6.90 5.98
CA HIS A 97 0.44 5.64 6.67
C HIS A 97 -0.96 5.65 7.28
N GLN A 98 -1.34 6.76 7.92
CA GLN A 98 -2.66 6.90 8.51
C GLN A 98 -3.76 6.80 7.44
N GLU A 99 -3.58 7.49 6.33
CA GLU A 99 -4.54 7.42 5.22
C GLU A 99 -4.60 6.02 4.61
N LEU A 100 -3.45 5.39 4.42
CA LEU A 100 -3.38 4.01 3.92
C LEU A 100 -4.23 3.09 4.80
N CYS A 101 -4.01 3.12 6.10
CA CYS A 101 -4.73 2.24 7.03
C CYS A 101 -6.24 2.53 7.03
N GLN A 102 -6.62 3.80 6.98
CA GLN A 102 -8.02 4.19 6.92
C GLN A 102 -8.69 3.69 5.64
N ARG A 103 -8.04 3.87 4.50
CA ARG A 103 -8.59 3.47 3.20
C ARG A 103 -8.70 1.96 3.05
N VAL A 104 -7.73 1.24 3.56
CA VAL A 104 -7.69 -0.22 3.50
C VAL A 104 -8.61 -0.85 4.54
N GLY A 105 -8.85 -0.17 5.63
CA GLY A 105 -9.76 -0.63 6.69
C GLY A 105 -9.08 -1.41 7.79
N VAL A 106 -7.86 -1.00 8.17
CA VAL A 106 -7.10 -1.63 9.25
C VAL A 106 -6.71 -0.60 10.30
N SER A 107 -6.37 -1.07 11.50
CA SER A 107 -5.80 -0.22 12.54
C SER A 107 -4.38 0.22 12.17
N THR A 108 -3.98 1.40 12.59
CA THR A 108 -2.60 1.87 12.42
C THR A 108 -1.59 1.01 13.18
N ASP A 109 -2.07 0.17 14.09
CA ASP A 109 -1.24 -0.80 14.84
C ASP A 109 -1.13 -2.15 14.15
N HIS A 110 -1.79 -2.34 13.03
CA HIS A 110 -1.76 -3.63 12.33
C HIS A 110 -0.33 -3.94 11.87
N PRO A 111 0.24 -5.09 12.25
CA PRO A 111 1.66 -5.39 11.99
C PRO A 111 2.02 -5.51 10.53
N HIS A 112 1.06 -5.70 9.63
CA HIS A 112 1.32 -5.79 8.19
C HIS A 112 1.43 -4.42 7.50
N TYR A 113 0.99 -3.34 8.16
CA TYR A 113 0.93 -1.99 7.56
C TYR A 113 1.79 -1.06 8.42
N VAL A 114 3.05 -0.93 8.04
CA VAL A 114 4.10 -0.38 8.90
C VAL A 114 4.47 1.04 8.50
N CYS A 115 4.63 1.91 9.51
CA CYS A 115 5.18 3.24 9.30
C CYS A 115 6.67 3.19 9.62
N ALA A 116 7.49 3.15 8.58
CA ALA A 116 8.95 3.04 8.73
C ALA A 116 9.66 3.38 7.43
N ASP A 117 10.96 3.63 7.53
CA ASP A 117 11.81 3.76 6.35
C ASP A 117 12.07 2.37 5.78
N ALA A 118 11.69 2.18 4.52
CA ALA A 118 11.81 0.89 3.84
C ALA A 118 13.24 0.36 3.77
N LEU A 119 14.23 1.26 3.80
CA LEU A 119 15.65 0.87 3.77
C LEU A 119 16.17 0.43 5.12
N GLU A 120 15.50 0.79 6.21
CA GLU A 120 15.95 0.48 7.58
C GLU A 120 15.06 -0.55 8.27
N TYR A 121 13.84 -0.73 7.80
CA TYR A 121 12.91 -1.66 8.40
C TYR A 121 13.39 -3.10 8.25
N ASP A 122 13.21 -3.94 9.27
CA ASP A 122 13.68 -5.33 9.28
C ASP A 122 12.73 -6.31 8.58
N TYR A 123 11.60 -5.84 8.08
CA TYR A 123 10.59 -6.64 7.39
C TYR A 123 10.06 -7.81 8.22
N SER A 124 10.01 -7.63 9.54
CA SER A 124 9.48 -8.65 10.46
C SER A 124 7.96 -8.77 10.41
N PHE A 125 7.25 -7.66 10.19
CA PHE A 125 5.78 -7.62 10.16
C PHE A 125 5.15 -8.38 11.35
N GLY A 126 5.75 -8.19 12.53
CA GLY A 126 5.28 -8.84 13.74
C GLY A 126 5.74 -10.27 13.93
N GLN A 127 6.61 -10.78 13.06
CA GLN A 127 7.18 -12.13 13.15
C GLN A 127 8.63 -12.09 13.61
N PRO A 128 9.13 -13.10 14.33
CA PRO A 128 10.50 -13.06 14.85
C PRO A 128 11.59 -13.21 13.81
N THR A 129 11.31 -13.71 12.61
CA THR A 129 12.31 -14.03 11.60
C THR A 129 12.32 -13.08 10.39
N GLY A 130 11.49 -12.03 10.42
CA GLY A 130 11.53 -10.99 9.40
C GLY A 130 11.34 -11.51 7.98
N LEU A 131 12.32 -11.26 7.12
CA LEU A 131 12.21 -11.57 5.70
C LEU A 131 11.97 -13.04 5.37
N GLU A 132 12.25 -13.96 6.28
CA GLU A 132 12.06 -15.39 6.03
C GLU A 132 10.62 -15.72 5.64
N GLN A 133 9.65 -14.96 6.13
CA GLN A 133 8.25 -15.19 5.78
C GLN A 133 7.95 -15.02 4.29
N PHE A 134 8.83 -14.35 3.54
CA PHE A 134 8.67 -14.15 2.10
C PHE A 134 9.43 -15.17 1.27
N PHE A 135 10.28 -15.96 1.88
CA PHE A 135 11.14 -16.93 1.18
C PHE A 135 10.81 -18.40 1.48
N MET A 136 9.81 -18.62 2.32
CA MET A 136 9.39 -19.97 2.71
C MET A 136 8.19 -20.50 1.87
#